data_ba5185722284e84b0008c0fc190a7f53
#
_entry.id   ba5185722284e84b0008c0fc190a7f53
#
_cell.length_a   1.000
_cell.length_b   1.000
_cell.length_c   1.000
_cell.angle_alpha   90.00
_cell.angle_beta   90.00
_cell.angle_gamma   90.00
#
_symmetry.space_group_name_H-M   'P 1'
#
loop_
_entity.id
_entity.type
_entity.pdbx_description
1 polymer ?
#
loop_
_entity_poly.entity_id
_entity_poly.type
_entity_poly.pdbx_seq_one_letter_code
_entity_poly.pdbx_strand_id
1 'polypeptide(L)'
;MNPDIKWGSPASGTVKSIEYGRRRIIQKIEISLNDNQDQIEKQKYKNSDIISLGRQEALNIILEANIFPMFRQRPFNTIPDPSIIPRDIFVSAINTAPLSVDLEVVMENENQSFQAGIDALNTITSGKVYLTTKPESVMSSIQNVELNTISGTHPAGNIGIQIHHIAHLKPGQSVWTINAQDVIAIGKLFLNGIYDPTRVITLAGPCVRDPGHFRVMTGAKISTIIGDRLTQDKSRIISGDVLTGRTSSADDYLSFYDYSVSVISDQVRREFVGMLNPGSSKNRYSLTPVFFSFGKILFPFNTAQNGSHRAIVPINAWERVLPMDILPNELYRSILAEDVDEMEKLGLIECDDEDFALCSFSCPSKTDVSGVIRRGLDMLRAEG
;
A
#
# COMPACT_ATOMS: atom_id res chain seq x y z
N MET A 1 -12.19 19.10 -3.94
CA MET A 1 -10.82 18.65 -4.31
C MET A 1 -10.05 19.90 -4.70
N ASN A 2 -8.86 20.08 -4.18
CA ASN A 2 -8.04 21.26 -4.47
C ASN A 2 -7.67 21.25 -5.98
N PRO A 3 -7.92 22.34 -6.77
CA PRO A 3 -7.68 22.38 -8.20
C PRO A 3 -6.20 22.30 -8.60
N ASP A 4 -5.30 22.55 -7.67
CA ASP A 4 -3.85 22.48 -7.90
C ASP A 4 -3.34 21.04 -7.90
N ILE A 5 -4.12 20.09 -7.34
CA ILE A 5 -3.77 18.67 -7.31
C ILE A 5 -4.14 18.05 -8.66
N LYS A 6 -3.13 17.63 -9.40
CA LYS A 6 -3.26 16.99 -10.70
C LYS A 6 -2.52 15.67 -10.71
N TRP A 7 -2.91 14.81 -11.62
CA TRP A 7 -2.25 13.53 -11.90
C TRP A 7 -1.40 13.67 -13.16
N GLY A 8 -0.12 13.37 -13.04
CA GLY A 8 0.78 13.37 -14.19
C GLY A 8 0.49 12.19 -15.12
N SER A 9 0.55 12.43 -16.42
CA SER A 9 0.57 11.33 -17.39
C SER A 9 1.88 10.54 -17.21
N PRO A 10 1.84 9.20 -17.13
CA PRO A 10 3.05 8.40 -17.02
C PRO A 10 3.85 8.35 -18.33
N ALA A 11 3.28 8.82 -19.44
CA ALA A 11 3.91 8.75 -20.77
C ALA A 11 3.36 9.80 -21.70
N SER A 12 4.12 10.10 -22.77
CA SER A 12 3.65 10.88 -23.91
C SER A 12 2.70 10.04 -24.75
N GLY A 13 1.52 10.57 -25.04
CA GLY A 13 0.53 9.84 -25.81
C GLY A 13 -0.78 10.60 -26.00
N THR A 14 -1.75 9.92 -26.58
CA THR A 14 -3.09 10.45 -26.80
C THR A 14 -4.10 9.69 -25.94
N VAL A 15 -4.99 10.41 -25.27
CA VAL A 15 -6.07 9.79 -24.50
C VAL A 15 -6.99 9.03 -25.45
N LYS A 16 -7.04 7.71 -25.30
CA LYS A 16 -7.85 6.81 -26.11
C LYS A 16 -9.25 6.67 -25.57
N SER A 17 -9.38 6.50 -24.25
CA SER A 17 -10.68 6.35 -23.58
C SER A 17 -10.61 6.84 -22.14
N ILE A 18 -11.77 7.29 -21.63
CA ILE A 18 -11.99 7.61 -20.23
C ILE A 18 -13.21 6.81 -19.76
N GLU A 19 -13.00 5.94 -18.79
CA GLU A 19 -14.07 5.14 -18.21
C GLU A 19 -14.56 5.79 -16.91
N TYR A 20 -15.89 5.90 -16.80
CA TYR A 20 -16.55 6.51 -15.65
C TYR A 20 -17.32 5.46 -14.85
N GLY A 21 -17.18 5.49 -13.55
CA GLY A 21 -18.00 4.74 -12.61
C GLY A 21 -19.27 5.48 -12.19
N ARG A 22 -19.83 5.06 -11.07
CA ARG A 22 -21.00 5.72 -10.47
C ARG A 22 -20.70 7.21 -10.21
N ARG A 23 -21.70 8.06 -10.37
CA ARG A 23 -21.61 9.53 -10.18
C ARG A 23 -20.51 10.19 -11.05
N ARG A 24 -20.21 9.61 -12.21
CA ARG A 24 -19.18 10.10 -13.15
C ARG A 24 -17.76 10.20 -12.55
N ILE A 25 -17.45 9.41 -11.53
CA ILE A 25 -16.08 9.32 -11.01
C ILE A 25 -15.23 8.61 -12.05
N ILE A 26 -14.12 9.22 -12.46
CA ILE A 26 -13.18 8.61 -13.40
C ILE A 26 -12.57 7.39 -12.74
N GLN A 27 -12.66 6.24 -13.39
CA GLN A 27 -12.08 4.98 -12.92
C GLN A 27 -10.80 4.63 -13.67
N LYS A 28 -10.76 4.93 -14.97
CA LYS A 28 -9.61 4.61 -15.81
C LYS A 28 -9.48 5.63 -16.94
N ILE A 29 -8.23 5.99 -17.23
CA ILE A 29 -7.84 6.77 -18.42
C ILE A 29 -6.86 5.90 -19.19
N GLU A 30 -7.21 5.51 -20.41
CA GLU A 30 -6.33 4.75 -21.30
C GLU A 30 -5.62 5.71 -22.25
N ILE A 31 -4.30 5.58 -22.32
CA ILE A 31 -3.43 6.41 -23.16
C ILE A 31 -2.75 5.52 -24.19
N SER A 32 -2.91 5.89 -25.48
CA SER A 32 -2.09 5.31 -26.56
C SER A 32 -0.74 6.01 -26.58
N LEU A 33 0.32 5.25 -26.42
CA LEU A 33 1.68 5.78 -26.35
C LEU A 33 2.16 6.29 -27.70
N ASN A 34 2.92 7.38 -27.69
CA ASN A 34 3.68 7.83 -28.84
C ASN A 34 5.00 7.05 -28.94
N ASP A 35 5.55 6.93 -30.13
CA ASP A 35 6.88 6.32 -30.34
C ASP A 35 7.97 7.14 -29.64
N ASN A 36 7.88 8.46 -29.68
CA ASN A 36 8.77 9.37 -28.95
C ASN A 36 8.15 9.74 -27.60
N GLN A 37 8.91 9.54 -26.53
CA GLN A 37 8.52 9.89 -25.17
C GLN A 37 9.17 11.22 -24.78
N ASP A 38 8.44 12.32 -25.01
CA ASP A 38 8.88 13.64 -24.60
C ASP A 38 8.65 13.82 -23.10
N GLN A 39 9.58 14.50 -22.43
CA GLN A 39 9.50 14.81 -21.01
C GLN A 39 9.56 16.31 -20.79
N ILE A 40 8.80 16.79 -19.81
CA ILE A 40 8.83 18.20 -19.42
C ILE A 40 10.00 18.38 -18.46
N GLU A 41 11.02 19.13 -18.93
CA GLU A 41 12.17 19.45 -18.08
C GLU A 41 11.82 20.60 -17.13
N LYS A 42 12.20 20.44 -15.87
CA LYS A 42 12.15 21.44 -14.80
C LYS A 42 13.55 21.86 -14.39
N GLN A 43 13.64 22.83 -13.50
CA GLN A 43 14.90 23.25 -12.93
C GLN A 43 15.57 22.09 -12.15
N LYS A 44 16.88 21.97 -12.27
CA LYS A 44 17.70 20.98 -11.54
C LYS A 44 18.35 21.65 -10.34
N TYR A 45 18.41 20.90 -9.25
CA TYR A 45 18.99 21.35 -7.99
C TYR A 45 20.15 20.44 -7.60
N LYS A 46 21.15 20.96 -6.91
CA LYS A 46 22.17 20.16 -6.23
C LYS A 46 21.63 19.71 -4.88
N ASN A 47 22.08 18.57 -4.36
CA ASN A 47 21.66 18.10 -3.04
C ASN A 47 21.78 19.18 -1.95
N SER A 48 22.87 19.96 -1.95
CA SER A 48 23.08 21.04 -0.99
C SER A 48 22.02 22.13 -1.05
N ASP A 49 21.43 22.33 -2.21
CA ASP A 49 20.51 23.44 -2.47
C ASP A 49 19.06 23.06 -2.10
N ILE A 50 18.73 21.77 -2.18
CA ILE A 50 17.39 21.24 -1.88
C ILE A 50 16.98 21.56 -0.44
N ILE A 51 17.88 21.34 0.54
CA ILE A 51 17.61 21.59 1.97
C ILE A 51 17.34 23.08 2.24
N SER A 52 17.92 23.97 1.42
CA SER A 52 17.76 25.41 1.56
C SER A 52 16.52 25.99 0.89
N LEU A 53 15.78 25.18 0.14
CA LEU A 53 14.52 25.61 -0.50
C LEU A 53 13.48 25.97 0.56
N GLY A 54 12.71 27.01 0.28
CA GLY A 54 11.53 27.32 1.06
C GLY A 54 10.42 26.28 0.81
N ARG A 55 9.58 26.03 1.83
CA ARG A 55 8.45 25.08 1.73
C ARG A 55 7.62 25.29 0.48
N GLN A 56 7.24 26.54 0.19
CA GLN A 56 6.36 26.86 -0.94
C GLN A 56 7.02 26.53 -2.28
N GLU A 57 8.31 26.77 -2.41
CA GLU A 57 9.06 26.48 -3.63
C GLU A 57 9.16 24.96 -3.85
N ALA A 58 9.56 24.20 -2.83
CA ALA A 58 9.63 22.76 -2.92
C ALA A 58 8.27 22.13 -3.23
N LEU A 59 7.22 22.59 -2.57
CA LEU A 59 5.86 22.12 -2.80
C LEU A 59 5.37 22.45 -4.22
N ASN A 60 5.67 23.64 -4.73
CA ASN A 60 5.30 24.03 -6.09
C ASN A 60 5.97 23.15 -7.15
N ILE A 61 7.24 22.80 -6.97
CA ILE A 61 7.96 21.88 -7.87
C ILE A 61 7.22 20.53 -7.95
N ILE A 62 6.79 19.98 -6.81
CA ILE A 62 6.08 18.70 -6.72
C ILE A 62 4.68 18.81 -7.35
N LEU A 63 3.95 19.90 -7.10
CA LEU A 63 2.62 20.16 -7.66
C LEU A 63 2.68 20.34 -9.18
N GLU A 64 3.61 21.14 -9.67
CA GLU A 64 3.80 21.37 -11.10
C GLU A 64 4.27 20.13 -11.87
N ALA A 65 4.97 19.20 -11.21
CA ALA A 65 5.30 17.90 -11.78
C ALA A 65 4.11 16.94 -11.76
N ASN A 66 2.99 17.32 -11.15
CA ASN A 66 1.76 16.52 -11.01
C ASN A 66 1.97 15.19 -10.28
N ILE A 67 2.94 15.12 -9.34
CA ILE A 67 3.26 13.92 -8.54
C ILE A 67 2.80 14.05 -7.08
N PHE A 68 2.20 15.16 -6.70
CA PHE A 68 1.68 15.37 -5.35
C PHE A 68 0.70 14.27 -4.87
N PRO A 69 -0.11 13.61 -5.73
CA PRO A 69 -0.93 12.47 -5.31
C PRO A 69 -0.17 11.25 -4.75
N MET A 70 1.15 11.20 -4.81
CA MET A 70 1.98 10.19 -4.14
C MET A 70 1.89 10.31 -2.61
N PHE A 71 1.59 11.49 -2.09
CA PHE A 71 1.34 11.67 -0.66
C PHE A 71 -0.04 11.16 -0.27
N ARG A 72 -0.08 10.53 0.91
CA ARG A 72 -1.33 10.18 1.58
C ARG A 72 -1.36 10.85 2.95
N GLN A 73 -2.54 11.15 3.44
CA GLN A 73 -2.75 11.75 4.76
C GLN A 73 -3.44 10.76 5.69
N ARG A 74 -2.94 10.64 6.89
CA ARG A 74 -3.64 9.98 8.01
C ARG A 74 -4.16 11.05 8.99
N PRO A 75 -5.35 10.87 9.55
CA PRO A 75 -6.31 9.78 9.33
C PRO A 75 -6.91 9.78 7.92
N PHE A 76 -7.74 8.76 7.63
CA PHE A 76 -8.59 8.59 6.45
C PHE A 76 -7.90 8.10 5.16
N ASN A 77 -6.58 8.10 5.10
CA ASN A 77 -5.81 7.65 3.93
C ASN A 77 -6.25 8.35 2.61
N THR A 78 -6.26 9.67 2.63
CA THR A 78 -6.65 10.51 1.48
C THR A 78 -5.45 11.28 0.94
N ILE A 79 -5.59 11.87 -0.26
CA ILE A 79 -4.61 12.84 -0.75
C ILE A 79 -4.72 14.09 0.12
N PRO A 80 -3.61 14.59 0.70
CA PRO A 80 -3.64 15.74 1.58
C PRO A 80 -3.97 17.04 0.85
N ASP A 81 -4.37 18.07 1.61
CA ASP A 81 -4.42 19.43 1.09
C ASP A 81 -3.02 20.06 1.15
N PRO A 82 -2.45 20.52 0.03
CA PRO A 82 -1.10 21.09 0.01
C PRO A 82 -0.97 22.38 0.81
N SER A 83 -2.06 23.07 1.13
CA SER A 83 -2.04 24.25 1.99
C SER A 83 -1.78 23.93 3.46
N ILE A 84 -2.09 22.71 3.90
CA ILE A 84 -1.91 22.24 5.27
C ILE A 84 -0.46 21.76 5.46
N ILE A 85 0.17 22.20 6.55
CA ILE A 85 1.50 21.69 6.93
C ILE A 85 1.30 20.43 7.76
N PRO A 86 1.83 19.28 7.33
CA PRO A 86 1.71 18.07 8.15
C PRO A 86 2.52 18.21 9.44
N ARG A 87 2.02 17.59 10.53
CA ARG A 87 2.77 17.48 11.77
C ARG A 87 4.11 16.77 11.52
N ASP A 88 4.08 15.66 10.82
CA ASP A 88 5.22 14.83 10.46
C ASP A 88 4.99 14.15 9.11
N ILE A 89 6.07 13.61 8.52
CA ILE A 89 6.00 12.77 7.33
C ILE A 89 6.59 11.40 7.66
N PHE A 90 5.85 10.34 7.34
CA PHE A 90 6.29 8.95 7.49
C PHE A 90 6.63 8.35 6.13
N VAL A 91 7.88 7.89 6.00
CA VAL A 91 8.36 7.17 4.82
C VAL A 91 8.33 5.67 5.10
N SER A 92 7.47 4.97 4.39
CA SER A 92 7.40 3.51 4.47
C SER A 92 8.51 2.89 3.61
N ALA A 93 9.56 2.42 4.27
CA ALA A 93 10.71 1.76 3.65
C ALA A 93 10.85 0.29 4.07
N ILE A 94 9.76 -0.29 4.54
CA ILE A 94 9.62 -1.72 4.81
C ILE A 94 8.27 -2.21 4.30
N ASN A 95 8.26 -3.37 3.67
CA ASN A 95 7.03 -4.03 3.27
C ASN A 95 7.04 -5.47 3.78
N THR A 96 6.02 -5.85 4.56
CA THR A 96 5.88 -7.18 5.15
C THR A 96 4.71 -7.95 4.57
N ALA A 97 3.94 -7.35 3.65
CA ALA A 97 2.83 -8.04 2.99
C ALA A 97 3.35 -9.23 2.16
N PRO A 98 2.61 -10.35 2.10
CA PRO A 98 3.01 -11.48 1.28
C PRO A 98 3.14 -11.10 -0.20
N LEU A 99 4.17 -11.61 -0.88
CA LEU A 99 4.44 -11.41 -2.30
C LEU A 99 4.74 -9.95 -2.69
N SER A 100 5.04 -9.10 -1.73
CA SER A 100 5.33 -7.69 -1.95
C SER A 100 6.74 -7.43 -2.48
N VAL A 101 6.98 -6.21 -2.95
CA VAL A 101 8.27 -5.76 -3.44
C VAL A 101 9.31 -5.70 -2.31
N ASP A 102 10.52 -6.17 -2.56
CA ASP A 102 11.66 -5.97 -1.66
C ASP A 102 12.28 -4.60 -1.93
N LEU A 103 12.21 -3.72 -0.94
CA LEU A 103 12.71 -2.35 -1.06
C LEU A 103 14.24 -2.27 -1.10
N GLU A 104 14.96 -3.31 -0.69
CA GLU A 104 16.43 -3.35 -0.90
C GLU A 104 16.77 -3.45 -2.39
N VAL A 105 15.99 -4.22 -3.16
CA VAL A 105 16.13 -4.29 -4.63
C VAL A 105 15.79 -2.96 -5.28
N VAL A 106 14.78 -2.26 -4.76
CA VAL A 106 14.40 -0.93 -5.24
C VAL A 106 15.52 0.08 -5.04
N MET A 107 16.21 0.01 -3.90
CA MET A 107 17.26 0.93 -3.51
C MET A 107 18.59 0.74 -4.25
N GLU A 108 18.71 -0.32 -5.04
CA GLU A 108 19.94 -0.58 -5.81
C GLU A 108 20.28 0.61 -6.71
N ASN A 109 21.39 1.28 -6.43
CA ASN A 109 21.88 2.51 -7.11
C ASN A 109 20.98 3.76 -6.94
N GLU A 110 20.03 3.79 -6.02
CA GLU A 110 19.11 4.92 -5.84
C GLU A 110 19.38 5.74 -4.56
N ASN A 111 20.45 5.48 -3.83
CA ASN A 111 20.75 6.16 -2.56
C ASN A 111 20.80 7.69 -2.68
N GLN A 112 21.38 8.21 -3.76
CA GLN A 112 21.47 9.66 -3.99
C GLN A 112 20.08 10.27 -4.25
N SER A 113 19.28 9.62 -5.10
CA SER A 113 17.92 10.05 -5.40
C SER A 113 17.04 9.98 -4.16
N PHE A 114 17.19 8.91 -3.36
CA PHE A 114 16.42 8.76 -2.13
C PHE A 114 16.79 9.83 -1.09
N GLN A 115 18.08 10.13 -0.89
CA GLN A 115 18.51 11.20 0.00
C GLN A 115 17.98 12.56 -0.46
N ALA A 116 18.05 12.88 -1.74
CA ALA A 116 17.52 14.13 -2.28
C ALA A 116 15.99 14.24 -2.07
N GLY A 117 15.26 13.13 -2.19
CA GLY A 117 13.85 13.06 -1.87
C GLY A 117 13.56 13.33 -0.40
N ILE A 118 14.32 12.72 0.51
CA ILE A 118 14.24 12.96 1.96
C ILE A 118 14.51 14.45 2.28
N ASP A 119 15.54 15.03 1.67
CA ASP A 119 15.87 16.44 1.88
C ASP A 119 14.73 17.36 1.41
N ALA A 120 14.07 17.03 0.30
CA ALA A 120 12.87 17.72 -0.15
C ALA A 120 11.69 17.57 0.82
N LEU A 121 11.48 16.37 1.39
CA LEU A 121 10.42 16.14 2.38
C LEU A 121 10.62 16.99 3.65
N ASN A 122 11.86 17.16 4.09
CA ASN A 122 12.17 17.99 5.25
C ASN A 122 11.81 19.46 5.06
N THR A 123 11.76 19.95 3.82
CA THR A 123 11.36 21.34 3.54
C THR A 123 9.85 21.56 3.64
N ILE A 124 9.03 20.51 3.49
CA ILE A 124 7.57 20.63 3.40
C ILE A 124 6.83 20.29 4.71
N THR A 125 7.52 19.79 5.73
CA THR A 125 6.96 19.58 7.07
C THR A 125 7.56 20.55 8.09
N SER A 126 6.84 20.84 9.15
CA SER A 126 7.38 21.57 10.32
C SER A 126 7.91 20.64 11.40
N GLY A 127 7.66 19.35 11.28
CA GLY A 127 8.06 18.34 12.24
C GLY A 127 9.19 17.45 11.72
N LYS A 128 9.04 16.15 11.89
CA LYS A 128 10.06 15.17 11.57
C LYS A 128 9.70 14.34 10.33
N VAL A 129 10.74 13.91 9.62
CA VAL A 129 10.61 12.85 8.61
C VAL A 129 11.05 11.54 9.27
N TYR A 130 10.09 10.64 9.51
CA TYR A 130 10.35 9.32 10.04
C TYR A 130 10.61 8.34 8.90
N LEU A 131 11.75 7.66 8.96
CA LEU A 131 12.12 6.58 8.03
C LEU A 131 12.10 5.26 8.78
N THR A 132 11.24 4.33 8.38
CA THR A 132 11.14 3.02 9.00
C THR A 132 11.64 1.94 8.05
N THR A 133 12.66 1.19 8.49
CA THR A 133 13.33 0.15 7.71
C THR A 133 13.36 -1.19 8.44
N LYS A 134 13.71 -2.26 7.73
CA LYS A 134 14.15 -3.49 8.39
C LYS A 134 15.54 -3.33 9.02
N PRO A 135 15.90 -4.14 10.02
CA PRO A 135 17.28 -4.17 10.53
C PRO A 135 18.28 -4.40 9.40
N GLU A 136 19.45 -3.76 9.48
CA GLU A 136 20.54 -3.89 8.51
C GLU A 136 20.21 -3.47 7.07
N SER A 137 19.19 -2.63 6.89
CA SER A 137 18.83 -2.08 5.58
C SER A 137 19.90 -1.13 5.04
N VAL A 138 20.09 -1.12 3.72
CA VAL A 138 20.95 -0.14 3.03
C VAL A 138 20.49 1.30 3.27
N MET A 139 19.20 1.50 3.55
CA MET A 139 18.60 2.81 3.86
C MET A 139 18.97 3.35 5.26
N SER A 140 19.61 2.55 6.10
CA SER A 140 20.05 2.98 7.45
C SER A 140 21.13 4.09 7.42
N SER A 141 21.77 4.32 6.29
CA SER A 141 22.76 5.38 6.09
C SER A 141 22.21 6.74 5.70
N ILE A 142 20.91 6.82 5.45
CA ILE A 142 20.22 8.06 5.02
C ILE A 142 20.22 9.08 6.17
N GLN A 143 20.51 10.32 5.81
CA GLN A 143 20.64 11.44 6.74
C GLN A 143 19.33 12.25 6.81
N ASN A 144 19.24 13.13 7.81
CA ASN A 144 18.12 14.04 8.01
C ASN A 144 16.77 13.33 8.22
N VAL A 145 16.78 12.19 8.88
CA VAL A 145 15.59 11.40 9.24
C VAL A 145 15.64 10.93 10.69
N GLU A 146 14.49 10.72 11.29
CA GLU A 146 14.33 9.90 12.48
C GLU A 146 14.25 8.44 12.04
N LEU A 147 15.36 7.74 12.08
CA LEU A 147 15.46 6.35 11.67
C LEU A 147 14.84 5.42 12.71
N ASN A 148 13.92 4.60 12.29
CA ASN A 148 13.31 3.53 13.08
C ASN A 148 13.53 2.18 12.41
N THR A 149 13.68 1.14 13.20
CA THR A 149 13.79 -0.23 12.70
C THR A 149 12.66 -1.08 13.23
N ILE A 150 12.00 -1.78 12.35
CA ILE A 150 10.94 -2.74 12.69
C ILE A 150 11.33 -4.11 12.20
N SER A 151 11.08 -5.12 13.03
CA SER A 151 11.20 -6.53 12.67
C SER A 151 9.93 -7.25 13.06
N GLY A 152 9.52 -8.22 12.28
CA GLY A 152 8.31 -8.99 12.54
C GLY A 152 7.63 -9.49 11.28
N THR A 153 6.57 -10.26 11.50
CA THR A 153 5.69 -10.70 10.42
C THR A 153 4.68 -9.59 10.07
N HIS A 154 4.06 -9.72 8.90
CA HIS A 154 2.93 -8.85 8.56
C HIS A 154 1.87 -8.85 9.68
N PRO A 155 1.31 -7.67 10.06
CA PRO A 155 1.34 -6.36 9.40
C PRO A 155 2.39 -5.38 9.94
N ALA A 156 3.48 -5.82 10.56
CA ALA A 156 4.48 -4.93 11.15
C ALA A 156 5.01 -3.84 10.19
N GLY A 157 5.02 -4.11 8.88
CA GLY A 157 5.44 -3.15 7.85
C GLY A 157 4.36 -2.16 7.43
N ASN A 158 3.11 -2.28 7.90
CA ASN A 158 2.08 -1.32 7.54
C ASN A 158 2.36 0.05 8.15
N ILE A 159 2.06 1.10 7.39
CA ILE A 159 2.36 2.46 7.84
C ILE A 159 1.50 2.87 9.04
N GLY A 160 0.27 2.37 9.16
CA GLY A 160 -0.59 2.59 10.34
C GLY A 160 0.05 2.04 11.62
N ILE A 161 0.63 0.83 11.56
CA ILE A 161 1.34 0.22 12.69
C ILE A 161 2.57 1.06 13.08
N GLN A 162 3.30 1.57 12.10
CA GLN A 162 4.46 2.44 12.35
C GLN A 162 4.05 3.75 13.03
N ILE A 163 3.00 4.42 12.55
CA ILE A 163 2.48 5.66 13.14
C ILE A 163 2.04 5.40 14.58
N HIS A 164 1.30 4.32 14.82
CA HIS A 164 0.82 3.94 16.15
C HIS A 164 1.95 3.80 17.18
N HIS A 165 3.04 3.12 16.81
CA HIS A 165 4.15 2.85 17.73
C HIS A 165 5.15 3.99 17.86
N ILE A 166 5.35 4.80 16.81
CA ILE A 166 6.40 5.84 16.78
C ILE A 166 5.86 7.18 17.25
N ALA A 167 4.73 7.63 16.71
CA ALA A 167 4.16 8.93 17.03
C ALA A 167 2.65 8.94 16.71
N HIS A 168 1.89 8.24 17.55
CA HIS A 168 0.44 8.05 17.38
C HIS A 168 -0.32 9.35 17.16
N LEU A 169 -1.43 9.25 16.45
CA LEU A 169 -2.29 10.37 16.13
C LEU A 169 -3.24 10.71 17.29
N LYS A 170 -3.41 12.00 17.53
CA LYS A 170 -4.46 12.53 18.40
C LYS A 170 -5.55 13.18 17.55
N PRO A 171 -6.78 13.29 18.07
CA PRO A 171 -7.84 14.02 17.40
C PRO A 171 -7.38 15.42 16.93
N GLY A 172 -7.72 15.78 15.71
CA GLY A 172 -7.32 17.06 15.08
C GLY A 172 -5.90 17.11 14.52
N GLN A 173 -5.08 16.06 14.69
CA GLN A 173 -3.76 15.97 14.08
C GLN A 173 -3.80 15.24 12.73
N SER A 174 -2.87 15.60 11.85
CA SER A 174 -2.65 14.87 10.60
C SER A 174 -1.16 14.69 10.34
N VAL A 175 -0.82 13.55 9.76
CA VAL A 175 0.52 13.25 9.24
C VAL A 175 0.41 12.85 7.78
N TRP A 176 1.48 13.08 7.02
CA TRP A 176 1.54 12.57 5.67
C TRP A 176 2.37 11.30 5.62
N THR A 177 2.02 10.45 4.68
CA THR A 177 2.74 9.20 4.43
C THR A 177 3.13 9.11 2.96
N ILE A 178 4.26 8.47 2.68
CA ILE A 178 4.76 8.28 1.33
C ILE A 178 5.56 6.98 1.24
N ASN A 179 5.50 6.30 0.09
CA ASN A 179 6.30 5.10 -0.15
C ASN A 179 7.75 5.47 -0.52
N ALA A 180 8.72 4.62 -0.16
CA ALA A 180 10.13 4.84 -0.47
C ALA A 180 10.40 5.02 -1.98
N GLN A 181 9.69 4.31 -2.85
CA GLN A 181 9.85 4.49 -4.30
C GLN A 181 9.38 5.87 -4.79
N ASP A 182 8.33 6.40 -4.18
CA ASP A 182 7.82 7.73 -4.51
C ASP A 182 8.78 8.82 -4.01
N VAL A 183 9.48 8.58 -2.89
CA VAL A 183 10.58 9.46 -2.42
C VAL A 183 11.73 9.48 -3.42
N ILE A 184 12.12 8.32 -3.99
CA ILE A 184 13.11 8.24 -5.07
C ILE A 184 12.65 9.07 -6.28
N ALA A 185 11.38 8.96 -6.67
CA ALA A 185 10.84 9.72 -7.81
C ALA A 185 10.87 11.23 -7.56
N ILE A 186 10.55 11.68 -6.34
CA ILE A 186 10.70 13.08 -5.93
C ILE A 186 12.17 13.50 -6.01
N GLY A 187 13.10 12.72 -5.46
CA GLY A 187 14.51 13.04 -5.52
C GLY A 187 15.05 13.16 -6.95
N LYS A 188 14.67 12.24 -7.84
CA LYS A 188 15.01 12.31 -9.27
C LYS A 188 14.45 13.58 -9.92
N LEU A 189 13.24 13.99 -9.57
CA LEU A 189 12.66 15.25 -10.06
C LEU A 189 13.54 16.45 -9.67
N PHE A 190 13.97 16.54 -8.42
CA PHE A 190 14.82 17.65 -7.98
C PHE A 190 16.20 17.61 -8.62
N LEU A 191 16.85 16.44 -8.68
CA LEU A 191 18.20 16.31 -9.22
C LEU A 191 18.28 16.45 -10.74
N ASN A 192 17.34 15.83 -11.45
CA ASN A 192 17.38 15.71 -12.89
C ASN A 192 16.42 16.66 -13.61
N GLY A 193 15.50 17.30 -12.88
CA GLY A 193 14.46 18.16 -13.43
C GLY A 193 13.37 17.39 -14.19
N ILE A 194 13.32 16.06 -14.08
CA ILE A 194 12.42 15.20 -14.85
C ILE A 194 11.73 14.22 -13.91
N TYR A 195 10.43 14.06 -14.08
CA TYR A 195 9.68 13.00 -13.41
C TYR A 195 9.95 11.65 -14.12
N ASP A 196 10.49 10.70 -13.40
CA ASP A 196 10.65 9.30 -13.86
C ASP A 196 9.40 8.50 -13.44
N PRO A 197 8.50 8.13 -14.36
CA PRO A 197 7.29 7.38 -14.06
C PRO A 197 7.52 5.88 -13.85
N THR A 198 8.76 5.42 -13.89
CA THR A 198 9.07 4.00 -13.71
C THR A 198 9.09 3.62 -12.23
N ARG A 199 8.64 2.41 -11.96
CA ARG A 199 8.69 1.81 -10.63
C ARG A 199 9.07 0.34 -10.70
N VAL A 200 9.61 -0.18 -9.61
CA VAL A 200 9.89 -1.60 -9.44
C VAL A 200 8.68 -2.24 -8.78
N ILE A 201 8.18 -3.30 -9.38
CA ILE A 201 7.07 -4.09 -8.85
C ILE A 201 7.46 -5.55 -8.72
N THR A 202 6.70 -6.32 -7.93
CA THR A 202 6.76 -7.78 -7.97
C THR A 202 5.66 -8.36 -8.85
N LEU A 203 5.99 -9.42 -9.59
CA LEU A 203 5.04 -10.38 -10.10
C LEU A 203 5.29 -11.69 -9.38
N ALA A 204 4.34 -12.14 -8.56
CA ALA A 204 4.54 -13.32 -7.72
C ALA A 204 3.23 -14.06 -7.44
N GLY A 205 3.36 -15.26 -6.89
CA GLY A 205 2.25 -16.11 -6.49
C GLY A 205 2.38 -17.54 -7.00
N PRO A 206 1.59 -18.47 -6.45
CA PRO A 206 1.68 -19.90 -6.79
C PRO A 206 1.32 -20.22 -8.26
N CYS A 207 0.71 -19.27 -8.97
CA CYS A 207 0.34 -19.43 -10.38
C CYS A 207 1.25 -18.67 -11.34
N VAL A 208 2.41 -18.21 -10.87
CA VAL A 208 3.40 -17.50 -11.68
C VAL A 208 4.61 -18.40 -11.90
N ARG A 209 5.04 -18.52 -13.16
CA ARG A 209 6.34 -19.06 -13.54
C ARG A 209 7.36 -17.94 -13.42
N ASP A 210 8.51 -18.21 -12.83
CA ASP A 210 9.61 -17.25 -12.71
C ASP A 210 9.17 -15.94 -12.03
N PRO A 211 8.73 -16.00 -10.76
CA PRO A 211 8.39 -14.79 -10.00
C PRO A 211 9.61 -13.92 -9.78
N GLY A 212 9.41 -12.59 -9.72
CA GLY A 212 10.52 -11.67 -9.56
C GLY A 212 10.12 -10.21 -9.54
N HIS A 213 11.15 -9.36 -9.52
CA HIS A 213 11.01 -7.91 -9.59
C HIS A 213 11.15 -7.43 -11.04
N PHE A 214 10.28 -6.50 -11.41
CA PHE A 214 10.24 -5.95 -12.77
C PHE A 214 10.16 -4.43 -12.70
N ARG A 215 10.94 -3.75 -13.54
CA ARG A 215 10.81 -2.30 -13.72
C ARG A 215 9.75 -2.05 -14.78
N VAL A 216 8.70 -1.33 -14.41
CA VAL A 216 7.56 -1.02 -15.28
C VAL A 216 7.20 0.46 -15.18
N MET A 217 6.48 0.95 -16.17
CA MET A 217 5.86 2.28 -16.13
C MET A 217 4.64 2.26 -15.20
N THR A 218 4.42 3.33 -14.46
CA THR A 218 3.20 3.53 -13.67
C THR A 218 1.97 3.33 -14.54
N GLY A 219 1.01 2.55 -14.08
CA GLY A 219 -0.19 2.23 -14.87
C GLY A 219 0.06 1.28 -16.04
N ALA A 220 1.13 0.49 -16.03
CA ALA A 220 1.38 -0.51 -17.06
C ALA A 220 0.23 -1.52 -17.15
N LYS A 221 -0.05 -1.99 -18.38
CA LYS A 221 -1.07 -3.02 -18.61
C LYS A 221 -0.66 -4.34 -17.94
N ILE A 222 -1.57 -4.97 -17.24
CA ILE A 222 -1.28 -6.20 -16.46
C ILE A 222 -0.85 -7.34 -17.41
N SER A 223 -1.45 -7.46 -18.59
CA SER A 223 -1.01 -8.47 -19.58
C SER A 223 0.45 -8.33 -20.01
N THR A 224 0.95 -7.09 -20.09
CA THR A 224 2.37 -6.85 -20.43
C THR A 224 3.29 -7.26 -19.26
N ILE A 225 2.85 -7.07 -18.02
CA ILE A 225 3.61 -7.49 -16.83
C ILE A 225 3.65 -9.01 -16.72
N ILE A 226 2.51 -9.66 -16.90
CA ILE A 226 2.39 -11.12 -16.78
C ILE A 226 3.08 -11.84 -17.94
N GLY A 227 2.91 -11.35 -19.19
CA GLY A 227 3.42 -12.03 -20.39
C GLY A 227 2.87 -13.47 -20.49
N ASP A 228 3.78 -14.42 -20.66
CA ASP A 228 3.50 -15.87 -20.77
C ASP A 228 3.75 -16.64 -19.45
N ARG A 229 3.86 -15.91 -18.31
CA ARG A 229 4.28 -16.48 -17.04
C ARG A 229 3.17 -17.17 -16.24
N LEU A 230 1.93 -17.21 -16.71
CA LEU A 230 0.88 -17.96 -16.00
C LEU A 230 1.09 -19.46 -16.14
N THR A 231 0.95 -20.19 -15.03
CA THR A 231 1.10 -21.65 -14.99
C THR A 231 -0.23 -22.39 -15.18
N GLN A 232 -1.35 -21.68 -15.10
CA GLN A 232 -2.69 -22.26 -15.26
C GLN A 232 -3.71 -21.20 -15.70
N ASP A 233 -4.75 -21.63 -16.43
CA ASP A 233 -5.78 -20.75 -17.00
C ASP A 233 -6.72 -20.17 -15.92
N LYS A 234 -7.05 -20.97 -14.88
CA LYS A 234 -7.94 -20.52 -13.80
C LYS A 234 -7.15 -19.95 -12.64
N SER A 235 -6.72 -18.72 -12.82
CA SER A 235 -6.01 -17.95 -11.81
C SER A 235 -6.73 -16.63 -11.56
N ARG A 236 -6.63 -16.15 -10.33
CA ARG A 236 -7.05 -14.81 -9.95
C ARG A 236 -5.85 -13.91 -9.98
N ILE A 237 -5.92 -12.90 -10.84
CA ILE A 237 -4.94 -11.81 -10.90
C ILE A 237 -5.38 -10.72 -9.94
N ILE A 238 -4.44 -10.19 -9.19
CA ILE A 238 -4.66 -9.16 -8.17
C ILE A 238 -3.68 -8.02 -8.44
N SER A 239 -4.20 -6.81 -8.62
CA SER A 239 -3.39 -5.59 -8.56
C SER A 239 -3.18 -5.26 -7.10
N GLY A 240 -1.91 -5.25 -6.65
CA GLY A 240 -1.54 -5.16 -5.24
C GLY A 240 -1.19 -6.52 -4.62
N ASP A 241 -1.09 -6.54 -3.30
CA ASP A 241 -0.84 -7.76 -2.53
C ASP A 241 -2.10 -8.63 -2.35
N VAL A 242 -1.92 -9.82 -1.80
CA VAL A 242 -3.02 -10.80 -1.64
C VAL A 242 -4.00 -10.47 -0.51
N LEU A 243 -3.72 -9.49 0.34
CA LEU A 243 -4.54 -9.10 1.48
C LEU A 243 -5.35 -7.84 1.21
N THR A 244 -4.75 -6.84 0.56
CA THR A 244 -5.34 -5.51 0.34
C THR A 244 -5.62 -5.20 -1.12
N GLY A 245 -5.02 -5.95 -2.05
CA GLY A 245 -5.14 -5.71 -3.48
C GLY A 245 -6.53 -6.02 -4.06
N ARG A 246 -6.75 -5.55 -5.28
CA ARG A 246 -8.01 -5.72 -6.00
C ARG A 246 -7.92 -6.76 -7.11
N THR A 247 -8.95 -7.60 -7.20
CA THR A 247 -9.10 -8.51 -8.34
C THR A 247 -9.13 -7.71 -9.64
N SER A 248 -8.29 -8.11 -10.58
CA SER A 248 -8.11 -7.48 -11.88
C SER A 248 -8.08 -8.52 -12.99
N SER A 249 -8.23 -8.08 -14.21
CA SER A 249 -8.06 -8.89 -15.41
C SER A 249 -6.71 -8.62 -16.08
N ALA A 250 -6.31 -9.44 -17.03
CA ALA A 250 -5.11 -9.19 -17.84
C ALA A 250 -5.24 -7.92 -18.70
N ASP A 251 -6.46 -7.50 -19.02
CA ASP A 251 -6.74 -6.29 -19.81
C ASP A 251 -6.80 -5.00 -18.97
N ASP A 252 -6.76 -5.12 -17.65
CA ASP A 252 -6.68 -3.99 -16.76
C ASP A 252 -5.25 -3.46 -16.62
N TYR A 253 -5.11 -2.39 -15.86
CA TYR A 253 -3.85 -1.70 -15.61
C TYR A 253 -3.50 -1.77 -14.12
N LEU A 254 -2.20 -1.80 -13.82
CA LEU A 254 -1.70 -1.71 -12.44
C LEU A 254 -2.16 -0.39 -11.82
N SER A 255 -2.80 -0.47 -10.66
CA SER A 255 -3.29 0.72 -9.96
C SER A 255 -2.14 1.62 -9.51
N PHE A 256 -2.42 2.92 -9.36
CA PHE A 256 -1.40 3.93 -9.08
C PHE A 256 -0.62 3.67 -7.78
N TYR A 257 -1.27 3.15 -6.74
CA TYR A 257 -0.63 2.88 -5.44
C TYR A 257 -0.15 1.43 -5.28
N ASP A 258 -0.30 0.59 -6.30
CA ASP A 258 0.08 -0.81 -6.22
C ASP A 258 1.52 -1.02 -6.73
N TYR A 259 2.30 -1.80 -5.97
CA TYR A 259 3.68 -2.16 -6.27
C TYR A 259 3.86 -3.67 -6.48
N SER A 260 2.77 -4.39 -6.67
CA SER A 260 2.80 -5.83 -6.94
C SER A 260 1.64 -6.26 -7.82
N VAL A 261 1.88 -7.35 -8.57
CA VAL A 261 0.84 -8.15 -9.22
C VAL A 261 0.93 -9.53 -8.61
N SER A 262 -0.11 -9.91 -7.87
CA SER A 262 -0.19 -11.21 -7.21
C SER A 262 -1.12 -12.14 -7.98
N VAL A 263 -0.70 -13.40 -8.19
CA VAL A 263 -1.53 -14.37 -8.92
C VAL A 263 -1.69 -15.65 -8.13
N ILE A 264 -2.92 -15.94 -7.74
CA ILE A 264 -3.27 -17.13 -6.95
C ILE A 264 -4.26 -18.02 -7.72
N SER A 265 -4.36 -19.27 -7.31
CA SER A 265 -5.32 -20.19 -7.91
C SER A 265 -6.76 -19.80 -7.62
N ASP A 266 -7.60 -19.76 -8.65
CA ASP A 266 -9.06 -19.59 -8.53
C ASP A 266 -9.80 -20.94 -8.60
N GLN A 267 -9.08 -22.05 -8.53
CA GLN A 267 -9.64 -23.39 -8.50
C GLN A 267 -9.98 -23.80 -7.07
N VAL A 268 -11.26 -23.78 -6.75
CA VAL A 268 -11.77 -24.30 -5.49
C VAL A 268 -12.15 -25.78 -5.68
N ARG A 269 -11.31 -26.69 -5.16
CA ARG A 269 -11.65 -28.12 -5.11
C ARG A 269 -12.40 -28.42 -3.81
N ARG A 270 -13.65 -28.82 -3.92
CA ARG A 270 -14.40 -29.35 -2.78
C ARG A 270 -14.06 -30.82 -2.62
N GLU A 271 -13.49 -31.17 -1.46
CA GLU A 271 -13.24 -32.57 -1.11
C GLU A 271 -14.48 -33.17 -0.48
N PHE A 272 -14.85 -34.37 -0.93
CA PHE A 272 -15.92 -35.13 -0.30
C PHE A 272 -15.48 -35.55 1.12
N VAL A 273 -16.29 -35.22 2.11
CA VAL A 273 -16.01 -35.47 3.55
C VAL A 273 -14.62 -34.90 4.00
N GLY A 274 -14.18 -33.82 3.39
CA GLY A 274 -12.84 -33.24 3.67
C GLY A 274 -12.59 -32.87 5.13
N MET A 275 -13.65 -32.66 5.93
CA MET A 275 -13.54 -32.40 7.38
C MET A 275 -12.98 -33.58 8.17
N LEU A 276 -13.09 -34.80 7.67
CA LEU A 276 -12.56 -36.03 8.31
C LEU A 276 -11.15 -36.36 7.85
N ASN A 277 -10.63 -35.65 6.85
CA ASN A 277 -9.28 -35.87 6.38
C ASN A 277 -8.31 -35.28 7.40
N PRO A 278 -7.39 -36.06 7.99
CA PRO A 278 -6.40 -35.57 8.97
C PRO A 278 -5.48 -34.51 8.35
N GLY A 279 -5.49 -34.40 7.01
CA GLY A 279 -4.70 -33.39 6.30
C GLY A 279 -3.21 -33.68 6.33
N SER A 280 -2.49 -32.90 5.58
CA SER A 280 -1.05 -32.73 5.70
C SER A 280 -0.74 -31.24 5.50
N SER A 281 0.40 -30.82 5.97
CA SER A 281 0.88 -29.44 5.82
C SER A 281 0.89 -28.93 4.36
N LYS A 282 0.90 -29.85 3.38
CA LYS A 282 0.85 -29.49 1.95
C LYS A 282 -0.58 -29.21 1.45
N ASN A 283 -1.59 -29.78 2.09
CA ASN A 283 -2.96 -29.79 1.57
C ASN A 283 -3.95 -29.04 2.44
N ARG A 284 -3.59 -28.72 3.67
CA ARG A 284 -4.47 -28.09 4.64
C ARG A 284 -3.74 -27.03 5.44
N TYR A 285 -4.32 -25.84 5.49
CA TYR A 285 -3.89 -24.76 6.34
C TYR A 285 -4.92 -24.54 7.45
N SER A 286 -4.46 -24.32 8.67
CA SER A 286 -5.29 -23.94 9.80
C SER A 286 -4.54 -22.97 10.70
N LEU A 287 -5.19 -21.87 11.10
CA LEU A 287 -4.68 -20.93 12.10
C LEU A 287 -4.56 -21.57 13.48
N THR A 288 -5.44 -22.50 13.78
CA THR A 288 -5.34 -23.36 14.95
C THR A 288 -4.80 -24.71 14.48
N PRO A 289 -3.78 -25.31 15.12
CA PRO A 289 -3.21 -26.59 14.67
C PRO A 289 -4.19 -27.74 14.86
N VAL A 290 -5.18 -27.81 13.98
CA VAL A 290 -6.23 -28.85 13.95
C VAL A 290 -5.83 -30.02 13.07
N PHE A 291 -4.89 -29.80 12.13
CA PHE A 291 -4.41 -30.81 11.20
C PHE A 291 -2.96 -31.19 11.51
N PHE A 292 -2.57 -32.37 11.12
CA PHE A 292 -1.17 -32.82 11.21
C PHE A 292 -0.30 -31.98 10.27
N SER A 293 0.18 -30.85 10.77
CA SER A 293 1.09 -29.94 10.08
C SER A 293 2.36 -29.79 10.90
N PHE A 294 3.46 -30.34 10.41
CA PHE A 294 4.75 -30.23 11.05
C PHE A 294 5.71 -29.42 10.18
N GLY A 295 6.34 -28.40 10.75
CA GLY A 295 7.36 -27.58 10.11
C GLY A 295 6.82 -26.29 9.45
N LYS A 296 7.77 -25.44 9.00
CA LYS A 296 7.48 -24.22 8.24
C LYS A 296 7.27 -24.58 6.77
N ILE A 297 6.04 -24.49 6.28
CA ILE A 297 5.69 -24.81 4.90
C ILE A 297 5.08 -23.60 4.24
N LEU A 298 5.54 -23.30 3.03
CA LEU A 298 4.89 -22.34 2.15
C LEU A 298 3.61 -23.00 1.62
N PHE A 299 2.47 -22.49 2.05
CA PHE A 299 1.17 -23.01 1.62
C PHE A 299 0.68 -22.27 0.37
N PRO A 300 0.32 -22.96 -0.71
CA PRO A 300 -0.20 -22.33 -1.92
C PRO A 300 -1.65 -21.94 -1.71
N PHE A 301 -1.87 -20.78 -1.10
CA PHE A 301 -3.21 -20.25 -0.89
C PHE A 301 -3.96 -20.06 -2.21
N ASN A 302 -5.27 -20.22 -2.15
CA ASN A 302 -6.21 -20.01 -3.24
C ASN A 302 -7.39 -19.15 -2.76
N THR A 303 -8.40 -18.95 -3.60
CA THR A 303 -9.57 -18.13 -3.31
C THR A 303 -10.62 -18.79 -2.42
N ALA A 304 -10.39 -20.00 -1.93
CA ALA A 304 -11.36 -20.73 -1.10
C ALA A 304 -11.48 -20.13 0.29
N GLN A 305 -12.66 -19.69 0.68
CA GLN A 305 -12.92 -19.21 2.04
C GLN A 305 -12.94 -20.34 3.09
N ASN A 306 -13.09 -21.62 2.67
CA ASN A 306 -13.16 -22.79 3.54
C ASN A 306 -14.20 -22.69 4.67
N GLY A 307 -15.34 -22.08 4.38
CA GLY A 307 -16.45 -21.87 5.29
C GLY A 307 -17.46 -20.87 4.77
N SER A 308 -18.56 -20.71 5.48
CA SER A 308 -19.59 -19.70 5.22
C SER A 308 -19.51 -18.56 6.24
N HIS A 309 -20.04 -17.41 5.89
CA HIS A 309 -20.21 -16.29 6.82
C HIS A 309 -21.03 -16.73 8.05
N ARG A 310 -20.61 -16.31 9.22
CA ARG A 310 -21.24 -16.62 10.52
C ARG A 310 -21.26 -15.37 11.39
N ALA A 311 -22.05 -15.43 12.46
CA ALA A 311 -21.95 -14.43 13.52
C ALA A 311 -20.52 -14.42 14.12
N ILE A 312 -20.07 -13.25 14.52
CA ILE A 312 -18.73 -13.07 15.09
C ILE A 312 -18.66 -13.80 16.44
N VAL A 313 -17.59 -14.55 16.61
CA VAL A 313 -17.25 -15.16 17.90
C VAL A 313 -15.97 -14.50 18.40
N PRO A 314 -16.02 -13.75 19.51
CA PRO A 314 -14.87 -13.07 20.08
C PRO A 314 -13.95 -14.07 20.79
N ILE A 315 -13.01 -14.64 20.06
CA ILE A 315 -12.03 -15.63 20.56
C ILE A 315 -10.60 -15.09 20.45
N ASN A 316 -10.44 -13.77 20.44
CA ASN A 316 -9.16 -13.06 20.31
C ASN A 316 -8.41 -13.43 19.01
N ALA A 317 -9.13 -13.73 17.93
CA ALA A 317 -8.51 -14.08 16.64
C ALA A 317 -7.90 -12.85 15.96
N TRP A 318 -8.53 -11.71 16.13
CA TRP A 318 -8.09 -10.43 15.54
C TRP A 318 -6.98 -9.79 16.37
N GLU A 319 -7.09 -9.82 17.69
CA GLU A 319 -6.08 -9.30 18.61
C GLU A 319 -4.71 -9.98 18.47
N ARG A 320 -4.70 -11.24 18.05
CA ARG A 320 -3.46 -12.01 17.83
C ARG A 320 -2.68 -11.56 16.60
N VAL A 321 -3.32 -10.88 15.68
CA VAL A 321 -2.74 -10.50 14.37
C VAL A 321 -2.68 -9.00 14.16
N LEU A 322 -3.27 -8.21 15.06
CA LEU A 322 -3.24 -6.76 15.05
C LEU A 322 -2.27 -6.26 16.14
N PRO A 323 -1.04 -5.85 15.79
CA PRO A 323 -0.07 -5.38 16.76
C PRO A 323 -0.27 -3.88 17.10
N MET A 324 -1.48 -3.52 17.50
CA MET A 324 -1.88 -2.18 17.95
C MET A 324 -2.60 -2.30 19.30
N ASP A 325 -2.48 -1.29 20.13
CA ASP A 325 -3.24 -1.19 21.39
C ASP A 325 -4.67 -0.69 21.11
N ILE A 326 -5.40 -1.47 20.34
CA ILE A 326 -6.77 -1.22 19.90
C ILE A 326 -7.60 -2.45 20.21
N LEU A 327 -8.87 -2.24 20.58
CA LEU A 327 -9.84 -3.31 20.81
C LEU A 327 -10.64 -3.58 19.51
N PRO A 328 -10.19 -4.48 18.62
CA PRO A 328 -10.75 -4.60 17.28
C PRO A 328 -12.19 -5.12 17.27
N ASN A 329 -12.59 -5.96 18.22
CA ASN A 329 -13.96 -6.46 18.32
C ASN A 329 -14.95 -5.36 18.74
N GLU A 330 -14.58 -4.55 19.71
CA GLU A 330 -15.37 -3.43 20.21
C GLU A 330 -15.48 -2.34 19.15
N LEU A 331 -14.36 -1.98 18.52
CA LEU A 331 -14.31 -1.03 17.42
C LEU A 331 -15.19 -1.46 16.25
N TYR A 332 -15.11 -2.73 15.85
CA TYR A 332 -15.96 -3.30 14.80
C TYR A 332 -17.46 -3.15 15.13
N ARG A 333 -17.85 -3.40 16.39
CA ARG A 333 -19.25 -3.28 16.84
C ARG A 333 -19.73 -1.85 16.88
N SER A 334 -18.91 -0.91 17.34
CA SER A 334 -19.26 0.52 17.34
C SER A 334 -19.52 1.04 15.93
N ILE A 335 -18.73 0.58 14.94
CA ILE A 335 -18.94 0.92 13.53
C ILE A 335 -20.27 0.35 13.01
N LEU A 336 -20.61 -0.89 13.35
CA LEU A 336 -21.89 -1.48 12.95
C LEU A 336 -23.08 -0.80 13.62
N ALA A 337 -22.91 -0.28 14.84
CA ALA A 337 -23.90 0.50 15.57
C ALA A 337 -23.99 1.96 15.10
N GLU A 338 -23.06 2.40 14.24
CA GLU A 338 -22.95 3.79 13.76
C GLU A 338 -22.74 4.79 14.90
N ASP A 339 -22.07 4.35 15.99
CA ASP A 339 -21.74 5.15 17.16
C ASP A 339 -20.38 5.84 16.97
N VAL A 340 -20.42 7.05 16.38
CA VAL A 340 -19.22 7.79 15.99
C VAL A 340 -18.40 8.23 17.21
N ASP A 341 -19.05 8.62 18.29
CA ASP A 341 -18.37 9.01 19.53
C ASP A 341 -17.56 7.83 20.11
N GLU A 342 -18.11 6.62 20.04
CA GLU A 342 -17.42 5.43 20.52
C GLU A 342 -16.33 4.98 19.56
N MET A 343 -16.51 5.11 18.23
CA MET A 343 -15.46 4.85 17.24
C MET A 343 -14.21 5.70 17.51
N GLU A 344 -14.39 6.98 17.79
CA GLU A 344 -13.28 7.89 18.08
C GLU A 344 -12.58 7.53 19.39
N LYS A 345 -13.32 7.25 20.48
CA LYS A 345 -12.76 6.80 21.75
C LYS A 345 -11.99 5.49 21.66
N LEU A 346 -12.42 4.58 20.79
CA LEU A 346 -11.75 3.31 20.54
C LEU A 346 -10.56 3.42 19.57
N GLY A 347 -10.21 4.63 19.13
CA GLY A 347 -8.98 4.90 18.38
C GLY A 347 -9.10 4.68 16.87
N LEU A 348 -10.30 4.76 16.28
CA LEU A 348 -10.48 4.56 14.82
C LEU A 348 -9.59 5.49 13.99
N ILE A 349 -9.30 6.70 14.45
CA ILE A 349 -8.44 7.67 13.74
C ILE A 349 -7.00 7.20 13.53
N GLU A 350 -6.52 6.26 14.34
CA GLU A 350 -5.18 5.67 14.23
C GLU A 350 -5.13 4.52 13.22
N CYS A 351 -6.30 4.02 12.81
CA CYS A 351 -6.45 2.84 11.98
C CYS A 351 -6.53 3.16 10.48
N ASP A 352 -6.24 2.15 9.68
CA ASP A 352 -6.68 2.08 8.29
C ASP A 352 -7.17 0.66 7.97
N ASP A 353 -7.92 0.52 6.88
CA ASP A 353 -8.46 -0.76 6.44
C ASP A 353 -7.35 -1.78 6.12
N GLU A 354 -6.19 -1.34 5.63
CA GLU A 354 -5.03 -2.22 5.37
C GLU A 354 -4.50 -2.90 6.65
N ASP A 355 -4.55 -2.22 7.80
CA ASP A 355 -4.06 -2.76 9.07
C ASP A 355 -4.89 -3.95 9.55
N PHE A 356 -6.18 -3.99 9.15
CA PHE A 356 -7.13 -5.04 9.50
C PHE A 356 -7.30 -6.14 8.44
N ALA A 357 -6.54 -6.10 7.35
CA ALA A 357 -6.64 -7.11 6.30
C ALA A 357 -6.32 -8.51 6.82
N LEU A 358 -5.32 -8.64 7.69
CA LEU A 358 -4.99 -9.91 8.31
C LEU A 358 -6.05 -10.36 9.33
N CYS A 359 -6.78 -9.42 9.95
CA CYS A 359 -7.95 -9.75 10.80
C CYS A 359 -9.06 -10.39 9.96
N SER A 360 -9.33 -9.86 8.76
CA SER A 360 -10.29 -10.45 7.81
C SER A 360 -9.85 -11.87 7.41
N PHE A 361 -8.57 -12.08 7.09
CA PHE A 361 -8.01 -13.39 6.75
C PHE A 361 -8.12 -14.39 7.90
N SER A 362 -7.78 -13.97 9.13
CA SER A 362 -7.77 -14.83 10.32
C SER A 362 -9.15 -15.08 10.90
N CYS A 363 -10.18 -14.35 10.47
CA CYS A 363 -11.51 -14.41 11.02
C CYS A 363 -12.17 -15.78 10.82
N PRO A 364 -12.49 -16.54 11.89
CA PRO A 364 -13.17 -17.82 11.76
C PRO A 364 -14.60 -17.67 11.21
N SER A 365 -15.21 -16.50 11.40
CA SER A 365 -16.56 -16.16 10.95
C SER A 365 -16.61 -15.65 9.50
N LYS A 366 -15.44 -15.50 8.84
CA LYS A 366 -15.30 -15.02 7.46
C LYS A 366 -15.84 -13.60 7.25
N THR A 367 -15.67 -12.77 8.27
CA THR A 367 -16.13 -11.38 8.26
C THR A 367 -15.10 -10.52 7.50
N ASP A 368 -15.59 -9.61 6.68
CA ASP A 368 -14.79 -8.56 6.07
C ASP A 368 -14.59 -7.43 7.10
N VAL A 369 -13.51 -7.54 7.87
CA VAL A 369 -13.18 -6.56 8.92
C VAL A 369 -12.67 -5.26 8.29
N SER A 370 -11.78 -5.37 7.30
CA SER A 370 -11.21 -4.23 6.59
C SER A 370 -12.27 -3.32 5.99
N GLY A 371 -13.26 -3.91 5.29
CA GLY A 371 -14.35 -3.14 4.69
C GLY A 371 -15.21 -2.41 5.72
N VAL A 372 -15.39 -2.99 6.91
CA VAL A 372 -16.11 -2.31 8.00
C VAL A 372 -15.28 -1.17 8.59
N ILE A 373 -13.97 -1.35 8.79
CA ILE A 373 -13.08 -0.26 9.24
C ILE A 373 -13.10 0.89 8.24
N ARG A 374 -13.01 0.62 6.94
CA ARG A 374 -13.09 1.66 5.91
C ARG A 374 -14.41 2.43 5.98
N ARG A 375 -15.54 1.72 6.15
CA ARG A 375 -16.85 2.34 6.35
C ARG A 375 -16.85 3.28 7.58
N GLY A 376 -16.30 2.83 8.70
CA GLY A 376 -16.21 3.66 9.91
C GLY A 376 -15.40 4.94 9.69
N LEU A 377 -14.24 4.83 9.01
CA LEU A 377 -13.42 5.99 8.67
C LEU A 377 -14.14 6.97 7.73
N ASP A 378 -14.92 6.45 6.78
CA ASP A 378 -15.71 7.28 5.86
C ASP A 378 -16.85 7.99 6.60
N MET A 379 -17.48 7.34 7.59
CA MET A 379 -18.51 7.94 8.45
C MET A 379 -17.90 9.05 9.33
N LEU A 380 -16.82 8.75 10.04
CA LEU A 380 -16.14 9.72 10.89
C LEU A 380 -15.69 10.96 10.09
N ARG A 381 -15.20 10.76 8.87
CA ARG A 381 -14.83 11.86 7.97
C ARG A 381 -16.01 12.70 7.49
N ALA A 382 -17.19 12.11 7.40
CA ALA A 382 -18.39 12.82 6.94
C ALA A 382 -19.01 13.71 8.03
N GLU A 383 -18.73 13.42 9.30
CA GLU A 383 -19.23 14.19 10.45
C GLU A 383 -18.27 15.30 10.89
N GLY A 384 -16.97 15.17 10.64
CA GLY A 384 -15.93 16.16 10.94
C GLY A 384 -15.58 17.01 9.76
#